data_5e01d5d65051bf978869d3023622ae27
#
_entry.id   5e01d5d65051bf978869d3023622ae27
#
_cell.length_a   1.000
_cell.length_b   1.000
_cell.length_c   1.000
_cell.angle_alpha   90.00
_cell.angle_beta   90.00
_cell.angle_gamma   90.00
#
_symmetry.space_group_name_H-M   'P 1'
#
loop_
_entity.id
_entity.type
_entity.pdbx_description
1 polymer ?
#
loop_
_entity_poly.entity_id
_entity_poly.type
_entity_poly.pdbx_seq_one_letter_code
_entity_poly.pdbx_strand_id
1 'polypeptide(L)'
;MDELDIFIGGQWRRGGGNLMHSQFPADGAINAALHAASLDDLQEAVDCADRAWREPTWRTMLPHQRAKILHKVADLIEAQLDALTQKQSRDNGKPLAEARGLVMSAAGTARYFAAACELLEGELPTPRQADLLTLSRYEPLGVVAAITPWNSPIASEMQKVAPAIAAGNAVILKPAEATPLMALELAKIFEQAGLPAGLLSVLPGKGSIIGDALARHPKVRKISFTGGTSTGRHLAHVAAEKLIPASLELGGKSPTIVLEDADIEQAARGICYGIFSSGGQACIAGSRLFVHEKVYPQLMARLLELTQGLRVGHPFSAGTHVGPLINDKHRQSVLEYVELAKREGGSVLCGGEIPADPALAAGSYFLPTIIEGLNNQARVCQEEIFGPVLVAMRFRDEAALIREANDSVFGLAAGIWTRDTGRALRLSEQLEAGTVWINTYKVFSISTPFGGFKESGLGREKGIQGLKAWMQQKSIYLATGNSVNHWCD
;
A
#
# COMPACT_ATOMS: atom_id res chain seq x y z
N MET A 1 2.95 -13.69 -28.62
CA MET A 1 2.83 -13.19 -27.22
C MET A 1 4.23 -12.77 -26.84
N ASP A 2 4.41 -11.52 -26.46
CA ASP A 2 5.74 -11.01 -26.11
C ASP A 2 6.16 -11.58 -24.76
N GLU A 3 7.32 -12.21 -24.73
CA GLU A 3 7.97 -12.64 -23.49
C GLU A 3 8.74 -11.44 -22.93
N LEU A 4 8.47 -11.06 -21.66
CA LEU A 4 9.08 -9.92 -21.04
C LEU A 4 10.33 -10.32 -20.25
N ASP A 5 11.34 -9.47 -20.32
CA ASP A 5 12.55 -9.55 -19.52
C ASP A 5 12.35 -8.99 -18.09
N ILE A 6 13.14 -9.46 -17.16
CA ILE A 6 13.32 -8.85 -15.83
C ILE A 6 14.48 -7.84 -15.87
N PHE A 7 14.54 -6.96 -14.86
CA PHE A 7 15.54 -5.88 -14.81
C PHE A 7 16.51 -6.09 -13.66
N ILE A 8 17.78 -6.33 -13.96
CA ILE A 8 18.84 -6.58 -12.97
C ILE A 8 20.08 -5.77 -13.29
N GLY A 9 20.55 -4.99 -12.33
CA GLY A 9 21.84 -4.30 -12.45
C GLY A 9 21.93 -3.28 -13.58
N GLY A 10 20.79 -2.81 -14.12
CA GLY A 10 20.73 -1.91 -15.27
C GLY A 10 20.62 -2.67 -16.61
N GLN A 11 20.31 -3.96 -16.60
CA GLN A 11 20.18 -4.79 -17.80
C GLN A 11 18.83 -5.51 -17.83
N TRP A 12 18.24 -5.57 -19.02
CA TRP A 12 17.06 -6.37 -19.32
C TRP A 12 17.49 -7.75 -19.77
N ARG A 13 16.94 -8.78 -19.14
CA ARG A 13 17.24 -10.16 -19.52
C ARG A 13 16.14 -11.12 -19.08
N ARG A 14 16.11 -12.28 -19.67
CA ARG A 14 15.24 -13.37 -19.27
C ARG A 14 15.56 -13.81 -17.83
N GLY A 15 14.53 -14.00 -16.99
CA GLY A 15 14.69 -14.58 -15.66
C GLY A 15 15.05 -16.07 -15.72
N GLY A 16 15.85 -16.52 -14.76
CA GLY A 16 16.28 -17.92 -14.65
C GLY A 16 15.27 -18.87 -14.00
N GLY A 17 14.11 -18.37 -13.58
CA GLY A 17 13.07 -19.17 -12.92
C GLY A 17 11.97 -19.67 -13.86
N ASN A 18 10.88 -20.18 -13.29
CA ASN A 18 9.77 -20.73 -14.04
C ASN A 18 9.00 -19.67 -14.82
N LEU A 19 8.40 -20.09 -15.94
CA LEU A 19 7.48 -19.28 -16.73
C LEU A 19 6.27 -18.89 -15.87
N MET A 20 5.88 -17.63 -15.90
CA MET A 20 4.69 -17.07 -15.27
C MET A 20 3.93 -16.18 -16.25
N HIS A 21 2.64 -16.00 -16.02
CA HIS A 21 1.78 -15.20 -16.86
C HIS A 21 1.10 -14.10 -16.04
N SER A 22 1.11 -12.87 -16.53
CA SER A 22 0.16 -11.86 -16.13
C SER A 22 -1.15 -12.11 -16.87
N GLN A 23 -2.26 -12.17 -16.14
CA GLN A 23 -3.59 -12.41 -16.71
C GLN A 23 -4.49 -11.21 -16.45
N PHE A 24 -5.31 -10.86 -17.44
CA PHE A 24 -6.30 -9.82 -17.27
C PHE A 24 -7.48 -10.37 -16.44
N PRO A 25 -7.78 -9.82 -15.26
CA PRO A 25 -8.84 -10.35 -14.40
C PRO A 25 -10.25 -10.26 -15.01
N ALA A 26 -10.44 -9.44 -16.05
CA ALA A 26 -11.73 -9.20 -16.66
C ALA A 26 -12.22 -10.35 -17.56
N ASP A 27 -11.30 -11.13 -18.14
CA ASP A 27 -11.63 -12.18 -19.10
C ASP A 27 -10.64 -13.38 -19.07
N GLY A 28 -9.62 -13.32 -18.19
CA GLY A 28 -8.59 -14.36 -18.11
C GLY A 28 -7.56 -14.33 -19.24
N ALA A 29 -7.63 -13.37 -20.18
CA ALA A 29 -6.68 -13.25 -21.27
C ALA A 29 -5.26 -13.01 -20.74
N ILE A 30 -4.28 -13.64 -21.37
CA ILE A 30 -2.87 -13.44 -21.01
C ILE A 30 -2.40 -12.09 -21.51
N ASN A 31 -1.97 -11.23 -20.60
CA ASN A 31 -1.38 -9.92 -20.90
C ASN A 31 0.06 -10.07 -21.44
N ALA A 32 0.86 -10.87 -20.73
CA ALA A 32 2.26 -11.13 -21.06
C ALA A 32 2.73 -12.43 -20.39
N ALA A 33 3.81 -12.99 -20.94
CA ALA A 33 4.58 -14.07 -20.33
C ALA A 33 5.94 -13.53 -19.90
N LEU A 34 6.49 -14.05 -18.81
CA LEU A 34 7.85 -13.76 -18.37
C LEU A 34 8.41 -14.91 -17.53
N HIS A 35 9.72 -15.08 -17.54
CA HIS A 35 10.35 -15.97 -16.59
C HIS A 35 10.58 -15.27 -15.26
N ALA A 36 10.14 -15.90 -14.17
CA ALA A 36 10.42 -15.42 -12.81
C ALA A 36 11.94 -15.30 -12.58
N ALA A 37 12.33 -14.44 -11.67
CA ALA A 37 13.71 -14.45 -11.17
C ALA A 37 14.02 -15.80 -10.50
N SER A 38 15.26 -16.27 -10.66
CA SER A 38 15.85 -17.39 -9.89
C SER A 38 16.53 -16.87 -8.61
N LEU A 39 17.03 -17.78 -7.79
CA LEU A 39 17.86 -17.43 -6.63
C LEU A 39 19.21 -16.85 -7.08
N ASP A 40 19.77 -17.30 -8.20
CA ASP A 40 20.99 -16.75 -8.78
C ASP A 40 20.77 -15.32 -9.29
N ASP A 41 19.62 -15.05 -9.95
CA ASP A 41 19.23 -13.70 -10.34
C ASP A 41 19.10 -12.76 -9.11
N LEU A 42 18.55 -13.28 -8.02
CA LEU A 42 18.44 -12.51 -6.77
C LEU A 42 19.82 -12.22 -6.18
N GLN A 43 20.71 -13.21 -6.13
CA GLN A 43 22.08 -13.03 -5.66
C GLN A 43 22.81 -11.96 -6.48
N GLU A 44 22.72 -12.05 -7.81
CA GLU A 44 23.34 -11.07 -8.71
C GLU A 44 22.72 -9.66 -8.53
N ALA A 45 21.39 -9.56 -8.44
CA ALA A 45 20.71 -8.27 -8.23
C ALA A 45 21.19 -7.59 -6.93
N VAL A 46 21.31 -8.35 -5.84
CA VAL A 46 21.79 -7.81 -4.56
C VAL A 46 23.28 -7.45 -4.63
N ASP A 47 24.10 -8.25 -5.32
CA ASP A 47 25.53 -7.92 -5.49
C ASP A 47 25.74 -6.68 -6.36
N CYS A 48 24.97 -6.53 -7.42
CA CYS A 48 24.94 -5.31 -8.24
C CYS A 48 24.50 -4.09 -7.42
N ALA A 49 23.43 -4.23 -6.63
CA ALA A 49 22.93 -3.17 -5.77
C ALA A 49 23.95 -2.74 -4.70
N ASP A 50 24.64 -3.69 -4.05
CA ASP A 50 25.66 -3.39 -3.05
C ASP A 50 26.86 -2.66 -3.66
N ARG A 51 27.32 -3.08 -4.86
CA ARG A 51 28.38 -2.37 -5.59
C ARG A 51 27.96 -0.96 -5.97
N ALA A 52 26.80 -0.82 -6.65
CA ALA A 52 26.30 0.48 -7.11
C ALA A 52 26.06 1.45 -5.94
N TRP A 53 25.53 0.96 -4.83
CA TRP A 53 25.34 1.77 -3.63
C TRP A 53 26.64 2.28 -3.03
N ARG A 54 27.74 1.51 -3.12
CA ARG A 54 29.06 1.87 -2.59
C ARG A 54 29.86 2.79 -3.52
N GLU A 55 29.46 2.89 -4.79
CA GLU A 55 30.16 3.74 -5.75
C GLU A 55 30.21 5.21 -5.27
N PRO A 56 31.41 5.84 -5.31
CA PRO A 56 31.57 7.22 -4.84
C PRO A 56 30.59 8.20 -5.53
N THR A 57 30.32 8.01 -6.81
CA THR A 57 29.40 8.84 -7.59
C THR A 57 27.97 8.86 -7.04
N TRP A 58 27.50 7.75 -6.49
CA TRP A 58 26.21 7.67 -5.81
C TRP A 58 26.30 8.10 -4.34
N ARG A 59 27.32 7.60 -3.62
CA ARG A 59 27.50 7.88 -2.18
C ARG A 59 27.68 9.36 -1.88
N THR A 60 28.29 10.12 -2.77
CA THR A 60 28.52 11.55 -2.63
C THR A 60 27.50 12.41 -3.40
N MET A 61 26.56 11.78 -4.12
CA MET A 61 25.52 12.50 -4.85
C MET A 61 24.66 13.32 -3.89
N LEU A 62 24.59 14.62 -4.13
CA LEU A 62 23.86 15.55 -3.27
C LEU A 62 22.33 15.38 -3.42
N PRO A 63 21.54 15.70 -2.39
CA PRO A 63 20.09 15.55 -2.40
C PRO A 63 19.41 16.15 -3.64
N HIS A 64 19.74 17.37 -4.03
CA HIS A 64 19.18 18.05 -5.20
C HIS A 64 19.48 17.34 -6.55
N GLN A 65 20.55 16.57 -6.61
CA GLN A 65 20.88 15.77 -7.80
C GLN A 65 19.98 14.52 -7.89
N ARG A 66 19.71 13.86 -6.75
CA ARG A 66 18.72 12.76 -6.67
C ARG A 66 17.30 13.26 -6.95
N ALA A 67 16.98 14.47 -6.46
CA ALA A 67 15.71 15.14 -6.73
C ALA A 67 15.45 15.30 -8.23
N LYS A 68 16.47 15.69 -9.03
CA LYS A 68 16.36 15.81 -10.49
C LYS A 68 15.95 14.49 -11.16
N ILE A 69 16.49 13.36 -10.72
CA ILE A 69 16.11 12.02 -11.22
C ILE A 69 14.62 11.77 -10.93
N LEU A 70 14.17 12.00 -9.68
CA LEU A 70 12.78 11.77 -9.29
C LEU A 70 11.80 12.72 -10.00
N HIS A 71 12.16 13.98 -10.23
CA HIS A 71 11.35 14.88 -11.04
C HIS A 71 11.22 14.37 -12.47
N LYS A 72 12.33 13.89 -13.07
CA LYS A 72 12.29 13.30 -14.42
C LYS A 72 11.44 12.02 -14.46
N VAL A 73 11.48 11.20 -13.42
CA VAL A 73 10.57 10.03 -13.27
C VAL A 73 9.11 10.48 -13.31
N ALA A 74 8.76 11.52 -12.56
CA ALA A 74 7.40 12.06 -12.55
C ALA A 74 6.97 12.58 -13.93
N ASP A 75 7.84 13.35 -14.61
CA ASP A 75 7.58 13.86 -15.96
C ASP A 75 7.33 12.72 -16.96
N LEU A 76 8.12 11.65 -16.89
CA LEU A 76 7.98 10.47 -17.76
C LEU A 76 6.68 9.68 -17.47
N ILE A 77 6.27 9.57 -16.21
CA ILE A 77 4.99 8.96 -15.84
C ILE A 77 3.83 9.78 -16.42
N GLU A 78 3.86 11.10 -16.24
CA GLU A 78 2.81 11.99 -16.74
C GLU A 78 2.74 12.00 -18.27
N ALA A 79 3.90 11.98 -18.96
CA ALA A 79 3.97 11.92 -20.41
C ALA A 79 3.39 10.60 -20.98
N GLN A 80 3.40 9.52 -20.21
CA GLN A 80 2.90 8.20 -20.60
C GLN A 80 1.58 7.83 -19.89
N LEU A 81 0.88 8.80 -19.33
CA LEU A 81 -0.28 8.60 -18.43
C LEU A 81 -1.32 7.65 -19.00
N ASP A 82 -1.74 7.83 -20.25
CA ASP A 82 -2.80 7.02 -20.85
C ASP A 82 -2.35 5.57 -21.12
N ALA A 83 -1.14 5.38 -21.60
CA ALA A 83 -0.56 4.05 -21.83
C ALA A 83 -0.38 3.27 -20.52
N LEU A 84 0.17 3.93 -19.49
CA LEU A 84 0.32 3.35 -18.15
C LEU A 84 -1.02 3.05 -17.49
N THR A 85 -2.03 3.91 -17.69
CA THR A 85 -3.40 3.69 -17.20
C THR A 85 -4.01 2.40 -17.79
N GLN A 86 -3.89 2.21 -19.10
CA GLN A 86 -4.40 1.00 -19.75
C GLN A 86 -3.67 -0.26 -19.27
N LYS A 87 -2.33 -0.19 -19.17
CA LYS A 87 -1.50 -1.31 -18.69
C LYS A 87 -1.80 -1.63 -17.23
N GLN A 88 -1.94 -0.61 -16.36
CA GLN A 88 -2.35 -0.76 -14.96
C GLN A 88 -3.70 -1.45 -14.84
N SER A 89 -4.69 -1.03 -15.65
CA SER A 89 -6.02 -1.64 -15.66
C SER A 89 -5.99 -3.10 -16.13
N ARG A 90 -5.18 -3.42 -17.14
CA ARG A 90 -4.98 -4.81 -17.60
C ARG A 90 -4.29 -5.67 -16.56
N ASP A 91 -3.32 -5.11 -15.82
CA ASP A 91 -2.54 -5.87 -14.85
C ASP A 91 -3.37 -6.28 -13.63
N ASN A 92 -4.31 -5.44 -13.16
CA ASN A 92 -5.07 -5.71 -11.93
C ASN A 92 -6.60 -5.61 -12.02
N GLY A 93 -7.15 -5.38 -13.20
CA GLY A 93 -8.60 -5.37 -13.41
C GLY A 93 -9.34 -4.10 -12.94
N LYS A 94 -8.66 -3.06 -12.49
CA LYS A 94 -9.34 -1.83 -12.05
C LYS A 94 -9.94 -1.06 -13.20
N PRO A 95 -11.13 -0.41 -13.03
CA PRO A 95 -11.68 0.54 -13.98
C PRO A 95 -10.66 1.62 -14.35
N LEU A 96 -10.68 2.08 -15.62
CA LEU A 96 -9.70 3.05 -16.13
C LEU A 96 -9.58 4.32 -15.26
N ALA A 97 -10.69 4.82 -14.72
CA ALA A 97 -10.67 6.00 -13.85
C ALA A 97 -9.84 5.76 -12.56
N GLU A 98 -9.98 4.59 -11.94
CA GLU A 98 -9.19 4.20 -10.76
C GLU A 98 -7.72 3.95 -11.13
N ALA A 99 -7.47 3.24 -12.23
CA ALA A 99 -6.13 3.01 -12.74
C ALA A 99 -5.39 4.33 -13.02
N ARG A 100 -6.06 5.30 -13.65
CA ARG A 100 -5.51 6.65 -13.88
C ARG A 100 -5.15 7.35 -12.58
N GLY A 101 -6.00 7.25 -11.56
CA GLY A 101 -5.72 7.79 -10.22
C GLY A 101 -4.45 7.20 -9.59
N LEU A 102 -4.20 5.91 -9.76
CA LEU A 102 -2.98 5.25 -9.27
C LEU A 102 -1.73 5.74 -10.01
N VAL A 103 -1.79 5.90 -11.34
CA VAL A 103 -0.66 6.40 -12.15
C VAL A 103 -0.33 7.85 -11.76
N MET A 104 -1.34 8.70 -11.61
CA MET A 104 -1.14 10.08 -11.15
C MET A 104 -0.58 10.15 -9.72
N SER A 105 -1.03 9.26 -8.83
CA SER A 105 -0.50 9.14 -7.47
C SER A 105 0.98 8.76 -7.48
N ALA A 106 1.41 7.90 -8.41
CA ALA A 106 2.82 7.54 -8.57
C ALA A 106 3.68 8.75 -9.00
N ALA A 107 3.23 9.53 -9.99
CA ALA A 107 3.91 10.76 -10.40
C ALA A 107 3.99 11.78 -9.26
N GLY A 108 2.87 12.02 -8.57
CA GLY A 108 2.84 12.90 -7.39
C GLY A 108 3.76 12.45 -6.27
N THR A 109 3.87 11.13 -6.03
CA THR A 109 4.79 10.54 -5.05
C THR A 109 6.25 10.82 -5.41
N ALA A 110 6.63 10.64 -6.67
CA ALA A 110 7.98 10.97 -7.15
C ALA A 110 8.30 12.46 -6.93
N ARG A 111 7.38 13.38 -7.27
CA ARG A 111 7.56 14.82 -7.06
C ARG A 111 7.69 15.18 -5.59
N TYR A 112 6.85 14.60 -4.72
CA TYR A 112 6.92 14.86 -3.29
C TYR A 112 8.28 14.44 -2.71
N PHE A 113 8.75 13.23 -2.99
CA PHE A 113 10.03 12.77 -2.47
C PHE A 113 11.23 13.43 -3.13
N ALA A 114 11.11 13.93 -4.36
CA ALA A 114 12.09 14.82 -4.96
C ALA A 114 12.26 16.11 -4.14
N ALA A 115 11.16 16.77 -3.81
CA ALA A 115 11.19 17.96 -2.95
C ALA A 115 11.68 17.62 -1.52
N ALA A 116 11.21 16.50 -0.96
CA ALA A 116 11.59 16.08 0.39
C ALA A 116 13.08 15.73 0.55
N CYS A 117 13.79 15.39 -0.54
CA CYS A 117 15.25 15.18 -0.51
C CYS A 117 15.99 16.34 0.15
N GLU A 118 15.60 17.57 -0.16
CA GLU A 118 16.29 18.79 0.28
C GLU A 118 15.77 19.33 1.61
N LEU A 119 14.64 18.82 2.10
CA LEU A 119 14.02 19.20 3.37
C LEU A 119 14.48 18.33 4.55
N LEU A 120 15.32 17.33 4.30
CA LEU A 120 15.82 16.44 5.33
C LEU A 120 17.02 17.09 6.04
N GLU A 121 16.78 17.64 7.20
CA GLU A 121 17.78 18.29 8.04
C GLU A 121 18.33 17.36 9.11
N GLY A 122 19.59 17.57 9.50
CA GLY A 122 20.18 17.06 10.72
C GLY A 122 19.86 17.97 11.91
N GLU A 123 20.37 17.61 13.08
CA GLU A 123 20.17 18.34 14.32
C GLU A 123 21.52 18.82 14.89
N LEU A 124 21.47 19.93 15.60
CA LEU A 124 22.55 20.47 16.42
C LEU A 124 22.16 20.36 17.90
N PRO A 125 22.27 19.18 18.52
CA PRO A 125 21.95 19.02 19.94
C PRO A 125 22.89 19.85 20.82
N THR A 126 22.37 20.35 21.96
CA THR A 126 23.16 21.14 22.90
C THR A 126 24.28 20.27 23.51
N PRO A 127 25.56 20.68 23.38
CA PRO A 127 26.66 19.95 23.97
C PRO A 127 26.69 20.16 25.50
N ARG A 128 27.26 19.19 26.23
CA ARG A 128 27.48 19.29 27.69
C ARG A 128 28.91 19.74 28.09
N GLN A 129 29.73 20.03 27.08
CA GLN A 129 31.08 20.53 27.26
C GLN A 129 31.29 21.74 26.34
N ALA A 130 32.01 22.79 26.84
CA ALA A 130 32.20 24.03 26.10
C ALA A 130 32.95 23.84 24.79
N ASP A 131 33.88 22.89 24.76
CA ASP A 131 34.79 22.65 23.62
C ASP A 131 34.27 21.51 22.72
N LEU A 132 32.97 21.26 22.70
CA LEU A 132 32.37 20.18 21.94
C LEU A 132 31.25 20.69 21.04
N LEU A 133 31.34 20.39 19.74
CA LEU A 133 30.23 20.54 18.80
C LEU A 133 29.59 19.16 18.58
N THR A 134 28.27 19.08 18.72
CA THR A 134 27.52 17.83 18.47
C THR A 134 26.59 18.03 17.29
N LEU A 135 26.61 17.07 16.37
CA LEU A 135 25.77 17.05 15.19
C LEU A 135 25.07 15.70 15.09
N SER A 136 23.87 15.69 14.52
CA SER A 136 23.30 14.44 13.99
C SER A 136 22.98 14.58 12.51
N ARG A 137 23.06 13.49 11.76
CA ARG A 137 22.69 13.45 10.36
C ARG A 137 22.04 12.13 9.99
N TYR A 138 21.20 12.14 8.96
CA TYR A 138 20.60 10.96 8.39
C TYR A 138 21.47 10.38 7.28
N GLU A 139 21.65 9.07 7.28
CA GLU A 139 22.38 8.32 6.25
C GLU A 139 21.54 7.19 5.69
N PRO A 140 21.69 6.83 4.39
CA PRO A 140 20.97 5.68 3.81
C PRO A 140 21.35 4.37 4.48
N LEU A 141 20.43 3.43 4.51
CA LEU A 141 20.63 2.09 5.06
C LEU A 141 21.52 1.22 4.18
N GLY A 142 21.40 1.32 2.86
CA GLY A 142 22.15 0.52 1.89
C GLY A 142 21.26 -0.18 0.87
N VAL A 143 21.41 -1.49 0.71
CA VAL A 143 20.51 -2.31 -0.12
C VAL A 143 19.22 -2.58 0.64
N VAL A 144 18.08 -2.28 0.05
CA VAL A 144 16.77 -2.42 0.69
C VAL A 144 15.82 -3.25 -0.17
N ALA A 145 14.98 -4.04 0.51
CA ALA A 145 13.93 -4.86 -0.12
C ALA A 145 12.60 -4.09 -0.11
N ALA A 146 12.00 -3.91 -1.29
CA ALA A 146 10.65 -3.40 -1.48
C ALA A 146 9.77 -4.52 -2.04
N ILE A 147 8.78 -4.97 -1.28
CA ILE A 147 7.86 -6.05 -1.66
C ILE A 147 6.45 -5.47 -1.71
N THR A 148 5.81 -5.51 -2.87
CA THR A 148 4.58 -4.76 -3.15
C THR A 148 3.38 -5.66 -3.40
N PRO A 149 2.15 -5.16 -3.11
CA PRO A 149 0.91 -5.90 -3.31
C PRO A 149 0.40 -5.76 -4.76
N TRP A 150 -0.64 -6.53 -5.07
CA TRP A 150 -1.26 -6.56 -6.39
C TRP A 150 -2.43 -5.56 -6.57
N ASN A 151 -2.95 -5.00 -5.49
CA ASN A 151 -4.18 -4.17 -5.57
C ASN A 151 -3.94 -2.72 -6.05
N SER A 152 -2.72 -2.21 -5.97
CA SER A 152 -2.35 -0.87 -6.45
C SER A 152 -0.89 -0.81 -6.94
N PRO A 153 -0.52 -1.59 -7.97
CA PRO A 153 0.87 -1.82 -8.36
C PRO A 153 1.72 -0.55 -8.45
N ILE A 154 1.55 0.26 -9.49
CA ILE A 154 2.43 1.43 -9.73
C ILE A 154 2.50 2.39 -8.53
N ALA A 155 1.37 2.62 -7.85
CA ALA A 155 1.32 3.53 -6.71
C ALA A 155 2.06 2.97 -5.49
N SER A 156 1.87 1.68 -5.18
CA SER A 156 2.55 1.01 -4.06
C SER A 156 4.06 0.85 -4.32
N GLU A 157 4.43 0.55 -5.56
CA GLU A 157 5.82 0.45 -5.98
C GLU A 157 6.53 1.79 -5.83
N MET A 158 5.94 2.87 -6.38
CA MET A 158 6.49 4.21 -6.27
C MET A 158 6.54 4.70 -4.82
N GLN A 159 5.55 4.35 -3.99
CA GLN A 159 5.51 4.70 -2.57
C GLN A 159 6.69 4.12 -1.78
N LYS A 160 7.31 3.03 -2.27
CA LYS A 160 8.50 2.42 -1.67
C LYS A 160 9.80 2.84 -2.39
N VAL A 161 9.81 2.80 -3.72
CA VAL A 161 11.01 3.07 -4.52
C VAL A 161 11.42 4.55 -4.43
N ALA A 162 10.48 5.49 -4.58
CA ALA A 162 10.81 6.92 -4.59
C ALA A 162 11.49 7.38 -3.28
N PRO A 163 10.93 7.13 -2.07
CA PRO A 163 11.60 7.53 -0.83
C PRO A 163 12.92 6.78 -0.58
N ALA A 164 13.03 5.52 -1.02
CA ALA A 164 14.27 4.76 -0.88
C ALA A 164 15.40 5.36 -1.72
N ILE A 165 15.14 5.71 -2.99
CA ILE A 165 16.07 6.41 -3.88
C ILE A 165 16.35 7.83 -3.38
N ALA A 166 15.32 8.57 -2.94
CA ALA A 166 15.47 9.89 -2.34
C ALA A 166 16.44 9.87 -1.15
N ALA A 167 16.33 8.85 -0.31
CA ALA A 167 17.22 8.63 0.83
C ALA A 167 18.64 8.20 0.43
N GLY A 168 18.87 7.78 -0.83
CA GLY A 168 20.19 7.34 -1.32
C GLY A 168 20.46 5.84 -1.18
N ASN A 169 19.42 5.00 -1.08
CA ASN A 169 19.54 3.55 -1.06
C ASN A 169 19.60 2.94 -2.47
N ALA A 170 19.99 1.66 -2.56
CA ALA A 170 19.74 0.80 -3.71
C ALA A 170 18.54 -0.13 -3.40
N VAL A 171 17.65 -0.32 -4.36
CA VAL A 171 16.35 -0.98 -4.17
C VAL A 171 16.27 -2.27 -4.97
N ILE A 172 15.90 -3.35 -4.31
CA ILE A 172 15.42 -4.57 -4.97
C ILE A 172 13.90 -4.60 -4.82
N LEU A 173 13.19 -4.38 -5.93
CA LEU A 173 11.74 -4.38 -6.00
C LEU A 173 11.24 -5.78 -6.38
N LYS A 174 10.43 -6.37 -5.52
CA LYS A 174 9.70 -7.61 -5.80
C LYS A 174 8.21 -7.31 -5.91
N PRO A 175 7.65 -7.21 -7.12
CA PRO A 175 6.22 -7.01 -7.32
C PRO A 175 5.42 -8.27 -6.94
N ALA A 176 4.10 -8.10 -6.75
CA ALA A 176 3.21 -9.25 -6.61
C ALA A 176 3.22 -10.12 -7.88
N GLU A 177 3.03 -11.43 -7.68
CA GLU A 177 3.02 -12.41 -8.79
C GLU A 177 1.92 -12.12 -9.81
N ALA A 178 0.76 -11.69 -9.33
CA ALA A 178 -0.40 -11.42 -10.18
C ALA A 178 -0.25 -10.14 -11.02
N THR A 179 0.61 -9.20 -10.61
CA THR A 179 0.71 -7.86 -11.22
C THR A 179 2.16 -7.40 -11.39
N PRO A 180 2.95 -8.08 -12.23
CA PRO A 180 4.36 -7.74 -12.40
C PRO A 180 4.60 -6.59 -13.39
N LEU A 181 3.63 -6.24 -14.24
CA LEU A 181 3.86 -5.40 -15.41
C LEU A 181 4.24 -3.97 -15.04
N MET A 182 3.59 -3.39 -14.03
CA MET A 182 3.84 -2.00 -13.67
C MET A 182 5.21 -1.78 -13.05
N ALA A 183 5.75 -2.76 -12.32
CA ALA A 183 7.11 -2.71 -11.80
C ALA A 183 8.17 -2.69 -12.91
N LEU A 184 7.94 -3.46 -13.98
CA LEU A 184 8.82 -3.46 -15.16
C LEU A 184 8.74 -2.13 -15.92
N GLU A 185 7.54 -1.52 -16.03
CA GLU A 185 7.42 -0.18 -16.61
C GLU A 185 8.13 0.88 -15.77
N LEU A 186 8.02 0.79 -14.44
CA LEU A 186 8.77 1.69 -13.56
C LEU A 186 10.29 1.55 -13.73
N ALA A 187 10.80 0.33 -13.90
CA ALA A 187 12.24 0.13 -14.18
C ALA A 187 12.67 0.86 -15.46
N LYS A 188 11.88 0.77 -16.56
CA LYS A 188 12.15 1.53 -17.80
C LYS A 188 12.14 3.05 -17.57
N ILE A 189 11.19 3.52 -16.77
CA ILE A 189 11.05 4.95 -16.45
C ILE A 189 12.26 5.44 -15.64
N PHE A 190 12.70 4.69 -14.62
CA PHE A 190 13.88 5.04 -13.83
C PHE A 190 15.17 5.00 -14.65
N GLU A 191 15.32 4.03 -15.54
CA GLU A 191 16.44 3.94 -16.51
C GLU A 191 16.45 5.19 -17.41
N GLN A 192 15.31 5.53 -18.04
CA GLN A 192 15.16 6.72 -18.89
C GLN A 192 15.36 8.04 -18.12
N ALA A 193 15.05 8.06 -16.83
CA ALA A 193 15.30 9.20 -15.98
C ALA A 193 16.78 9.38 -15.59
N GLY A 194 17.64 8.41 -15.91
CA GLY A 194 19.07 8.45 -15.65
C GLY A 194 19.45 7.97 -14.25
N LEU A 195 18.67 7.11 -13.63
CA LEU A 195 19.08 6.43 -12.40
C LEU A 195 20.30 5.56 -12.71
N PRO A 196 21.43 5.70 -11.96
CA PRO A 196 22.60 4.87 -12.20
C PRO A 196 22.29 3.36 -12.14
N ALA A 197 22.92 2.60 -13.05
CA ALA A 197 22.75 1.15 -13.13
C ALA A 197 23.05 0.47 -11.79
N GLY A 198 22.27 -0.55 -11.44
CA GLY A 198 22.40 -1.30 -10.19
C GLY A 198 21.60 -0.73 -9.01
N LEU A 199 21.16 0.53 -9.04
CA LEU A 199 20.40 1.14 -7.93
C LEU A 199 18.93 0.70 -7.88
N LEU A 200 18.40 0.14 -8.95
CA LEU A 200 17.09 -0.50 -8.99
C LEU A 200 17.21 -1.83 -9.73
N SER A 201 16.68 -2.89 -9.13
CA SER A 201 16.41 -4.16 -9.82
C SER A 201 14.97 -4.58 -9.54
N VAL A 202 14.33 -5.23 -10.52
CA VAL A 202 12.95 -5.70 -10.43
C VAL A 202 12.92 -7.21 -10.63
N LEU A 203 12.50 -7.93 -9.60
CA LEU A 203 12.53 -9.40 -9.50
C LEU A 203 11.11 -9.97 -9.37
N PRO A 204 10.34 -10.14 -10.46
CA PRO A 204 9.10 -10.87 -10.42
C PRO A 204 9.33 -12.33 -10.00
N GLY A 205 8.42 -12.90 -9.22
CA GLY A 205 8.53 -14.29 -8.79
C GLY A 205 7.70 -14.60 -7.55
N LYS A 206 7.64 -15.88 -7.16
CA LYS A 206 6.85 -16.32 -6.02
C LYS A 206 7.34 -15.68 -4.72
N GLY A 207 6.39 -15.15 -3.93
CA GLY A 207 6.66 -14.54 -2.65
C GLY A 207 7.40 -15.48 -1.68
N SER A 208 6.98 -16.76 -1.65
CA SER A 208 7.58 -17.80 -0.82
C SER A 208 9.00 -18.24 -1.24
N ILE A 209 9.45 -17.88 -2.44
CA ILE A 209 10.80 -18.20 -2.94
C ILE A 209 11.62 -16.91 -2.99
N ILE A 210 11.31 -16.02 -3.93
CA ILE A 210 12.11 -14.80 -4.15
C ILE A 210 11.91 -13.78 -3.02
N GLY A 211 10.68 -13.63 -2.52
CA GLY A 211 10.38 -12.70 -1.42
C GLY A 211 11.07 -13.09 -0.11
N ASP A 212 11.00 -14.37 0.27
CA ASP A 212 11.64 -14.87 1.49
C ASP A 212 13.17 -14.83 1.37
N ALA A 213 13.73 -15.30 0.25
CA ALA A 213 15.17 -15.27 0.01
C ALA A 213 15.71 -13.81 0.01
N LEU A 214 14.98 -12.87 -0.60
CA LEU A 214 15.33 -11.44 -0.58
C LEU A 214 15.34 -10.89 0.85
N ALA A 215 14.29 -11.18 1.63
CA ALA A 215 14.20 -10.73 3.01
C ALA A 215 15.35 -11.28 3.89
N ARG A 216 15.70 -12.55 3.69
CA ARG A 216 16.78 -13.23 4.44
C ARG A 216 18.19 -12.88 3.96
N HIS A 217 18.34 -12.27 2.80
CA HIS A 217 19.66 -12.02 2.22
C HIS A 217 20.53 -11.13 3.15
N PRO A 218 21.80 -11.51 3.46
CA PRO A 218 22.62 -10.84 4.48
C PRO A 218 22.93 -9.36 4.16
N LYS A 219 23.02 -8.99 2.88
CA LYS A 219 23.29 -7.60 2.46
C LYS A 219 22.06 -6.71 2.48
N VAL A 220 20.85 -7.27 2.59
CA VAL A 220 19.61 -6.47 2.71
C VAL A 220 19.53 -5.88 4.11
N ARG A 221 19.37 -4.55 4.18
CA ARG A 221 19.41 -3.74 5.41
C ARG A 221 18.05 -3.23 5.87
N LYS A 222 17.01 -3.41 5.06
CA LYS A 222 15.63 -3.05 5.41
C LYS A 222 14.68 -3.91 4.60
N ILE A 223 13.56 -4.27 5.21
CA ILE A 223 12.40 -4.87 4.55
C ILE A 223 11.26 -3.84 4.56
N SER A 224 10.70 -3.51 3.39
CA SER A 224 9.43 -2.79 3.28
C SER A 224 8.45 -3.67 2.52
N PHE A 225 7.35 -4.01 3.18
CA PHE A 225 6.34 -4.93 2.69
C PHE A 225 4.95 -4.33 2.81
N THR A 226 4.13 -4.52 1.78
CA THR A 226 2.69 -4.30 1.83
C THR A 226 1.98 -5.57 1.35
N GLY A 227 1.08 -6.10 2.16
CA GLY A 227 0.35 -7.33 1.83
C GLY A 227 -0.38 -7.96 3.02
N GLY A 228 -0.62 -9.26 2.95
CA GLY A 228 -1.38 -9.99 3.98
C GLY A 228 -0.65 -10.08 5.32
N THR A 229 -1.42 -10.01 6.43
CA THR A 229 -0.89 -9.98 7.81
C THR A 229 -0.05 -11.20 8.17
N SER A 230 -0.40 -12.39 7.68
CA SER A 230 0.39 -13.62 7.94
C SER A 230 1.81 -13.54 7.36
N THR A 231 1.93 -13.03 6.12
CA THR A 231 3.23 -12.79 5.49
C THR A 231 3.98 -11.66 6.21
N GLY A 232 3.27 -10.61 6.64
CA GLY A 232 3.86 -9.53 7.42
C GLY A 232 4.49 -10.01 8.73
N ARG A 233 3.79 -10.88 9.48
CA ARG A 233 4.36 -11.52 10.70
C ARG A 233 5.60 -12.33 10.39
N HIS A 234 5.59 -13.12 9.32
CA HIS A 234 6.76 -13.89 8.88
C HIS A 234 7.96 -12.97 8.59
N LEU A 235 7.74 -11.89 7.84
CA LEU A 235 8.80 -10.92 7.52
C LEU A 235 9.29 -10.14 8.73
N ALA A 236 8.42 -9.89 9.72
CA ALA A 236 8.81 -9.30 11.01
C ALA A 236 9.79 -10.24 11.76
N HIS A 237 9.53 -11.56 11.77
CA HIS A 237 10.45 -12.53 12.34
C HIS A 237 11.81 -12.52 11.62
N VAL A 238 11.81 -12.53 10.29
CA VAL A 238 13.05 -12.44 9.49
C VAL A 238 13.82 -11.16 9.79
N ALA A 239 13.14 -10.02 9.90
CA ALA A 239 13.76 -8.75 10.26
C ALA A 239 14.38 -8.78 11.67
N ALA A 240 13.68 -9.40 12.64
CA ALA A 240 14.18 -9.56 14.01
C ALA A 240 15.42 -10.47 14.08
N GLU A 241 15.44 -11.60 13.36
CA GLU A 241 16.61 -12.49 13.25
C GLU A 241 17.85 -11.73 12.74
N LYS A 242 17.65 -10.77 11.83
CA LYS A 242 18.72 -9.98 11.21
C LYS A 242 19.03 -8.66 11.94
N LEU A 243 18.22 -8.26 12.92
CA LEU A 243 18.26 -6.95 13.59
C LEU A 243 18.21 -5.77 12.60
N ILE A 244 17.34 -5.86 11.59
CA ILE A 244 17.13 -4.81 10.57
C ILE A 244 15.74 -4.18 10.71
N PRO A 245 15.57 -2.89 10.35
CA PRO A 245 14.27 -2.26 10.37
C PRO A 245 13.31 -2.88 9.35
N ALA A 246 12.04 -3.00 9.74
CA ALA A 246 10.94 -3.37 8.85
C ALA A 246 9.87 -2.26 8.82
N SER A 247 9.33 -1.96 7.63
CA SER A 247 8.09 -1.22 7.46
C SER A 247 7.07 -2.19 6.86
N LEU A 248 5.97 -2.40 7.58
CA LEU A 248 4.95 -3.38 7.22
C LEU A 248 3.60 -2.67 7.13
N GLU A 249 2.98 -2.69 5.96
CA GLU A 249 1.62 -2.22 5.72
C GLU A 249 0.74 -3.43 5.44
N LEU A 250 -0.17 -3.73 6.37
CA LEU A 250 -0.88 -5.00 6.41
C LEU A 250 -2.39 -4.81 6.28
N GLY A 251 -3.15 -5.84 6.61
CA GLY A 251 -4.59 -5.85 6.48
C GLY A 251 -5.33 -4.87 7.39
N GLY A 252 -6.61 -4.71 7.13
CA GLY A 252 -7.50 -3.87 7.92
C GLY A 252 -8.91 -4.42 7.99
N LYS A 253 -9.64 -3.99 9.02
CA LYS A 253 -11.08 -4.21 9.18
C LYS A 253 -11.73 -2.91 9.65
N SER A 254 -11.58 -1.87 8.81
CA SER A 254 -11.83 -0.48 9.17
C SER A 254 -13.29 -0.23 9.52
N PRO A 255 -13.59 0.38 10.69
CA PRO A 255 -14.93 0.82 11.04
C PRO A 255 -15.29 2.10 10.30
N THR A 256 -16.52 2.20 9.80
CA THR A 256 -17.17 3.43 9.34
C THR A 256 -18.34 3.72 10.26
N ILE A 257 -18.34 4.90 10.88
CA ILE A 257 -19.29 5.29 11.92
C ILE A 257 -20.20 6.40 11.39
N VAL A 258 -21.52 6.24 11.53
CA VAL A 258 -22.52 7.24 11.14
C VAL A 258 -23.34 7.63 12.36
N LEU A 259 -23.18 8.87 12.80
CA LEU A 259 -23.90 9.42 13.94
C LEU A 259 -25.30 9.92 13.52
N GLU A 260 -26.18 10.18 14.50
CA GLU A 260 -27.58 10.54 14.28
C GLU A 260 -27.79 11.89 13.56
N ASP A 261 -26.78 12.75 13.56
CA ASP A 261 -26.80 14.09 12.95
C ASP A 261 -26.12 14.14 11.58
N ALA A 262 -25.61 12.99 11.08
CA ALA A 262 -24.87 12.92 9.82
C ALA A 262 -25.74 13.33 8.63
N ASP A 263 -25.09 13.88 7.61
CA ASP A 263 -25.72 14.04 6.29
C ASP A 263 -25.82 12.67 5.61
N ILE A 264 -27.04 12.17 5.52
CA ILE A 264 -27.32 10.81 5.03
C ILE A 264 -26.88 10.60 3.59
N GLU A 265 -27.08 11.59 2.71
CA GLU A 265 -26.69 11.48 1.30
C GLU A 265 -25.17 11.42 1.14
N GLN A 266 -24.45 12.30 1.83
CA GLN A 266 -22.98 12.31 1.81
C GLN A 266 -22.42 11.04 2.45
N ALA A 267 -22.95 10.61 3.59
CA ALA A 267 -22.54 9.40 4.27
C ALA A 267 -22.74 8.17 3.38
N ALA A 268 -23.93 7.99 2.79
CA ALA A 268 -24.22 6.85 1.93
C ALA A 268 -23.29 6.78 0.72
N ARG A 269 -23.04 7.91 0.03
CA ARG A 269 -22.08 7.96 -1.09
C ARG A 269 -20.65 7.69 -0.65
N GLY A 270 -20.22 8.25 0.48
CA GLY A 270 -18.90 8.03 1.02
C GLY A 270 -18.67 6.59 1.46
N ILE A 271 -19.69 5.94 2.04
CA ILE A 271 -19.66 4.53 2.41
C ILE A 271 -19.55 3.64 1.15
N CYS A 272 -20.42 3.88 0.14
CA CYS A 272 -20.32 3.16 -1.14
C CYS A 272 -18.92 3.24 -1.73
N TYR A 273 -18.38 4.45 -1.84
CA TYR A 273 -17.01 4.65 -2.32
C TYR A 273 -15.98 3.97 -1.42
N GLY A 274 -16.13 4.11 -0.10
CA GLY A 274 -15.22 3.56 0.90
C GLY A 274 -15.05 2.04 0.84
N ILE A 275 -16.12 1.32 0.53
CA ILE A 275 -16.09 -0.14 0.46
C ILE A 275 -16.01 -0.67 -0.96
N PHE A 276 -16.81 -0.17 -1.92
CA PHE A 276 -16.99 -0.81 -3.22
C PHE A 276 -15.99 -0.35 -4.29
N SER A 277 -15.37 0.83 -4.15
CA SER A 277 -14.27 1.21 -5.04
C SER A 277 -13.15 0.17 -4.96
N SER A 278 -12.49 -0.07 -6.08
CA SER A 278 -11.48 -1.13 -6.22
C SER A 278 -12.03 -2.55 -6.00
N GLY A 279 -13.34 -2.76 -6.11
CA GLY A 279 -13.97 -4.04 -5.78
C GLY A 279 -13.77 -4.45 -4.31
N GLY A 280 -13.64 -3.49 -3.39
CA GLY A 280 -13.33 -3.76 -1.98
C GLY A 280 -11.91 -4.24 -1.71
N GLN A 281 -11.05 -4.35 -2.72
CA GLN A 281 -9.68 -4.85 -2.63
C GLN A 281 -8.71 -3.76 -2.16
N ALA A 282 -9.00 -3.18 -1.00
CA ALA A 282 -8.20 -2.14 -0.37
C ALA A 282 -8.08 -2.40 1.14
N CYS A 283 -6.87 -2.34 1.66
CA CYS A 283 -6.59 -2.53 3.09
C CYS A 283 -7.36 -1.56 4.00
N ILE A 284 -7.69 -0.37 3.47
CA ILE A 284 -8.47 0.67 4.14
C ILE A 284 -9.97 0.60 3.87
N ALA A 285 -10.48 -0.46 3.23
CA ALA A 285 -11.91 -0.58 2.92
C ALA A 285 -12.74 -0.51 4.21
N GLY A 286 -13.76 0.35 4.23
CA GLY A 286 -14.67 0.53 5.37
C GLY A 286 -15.67 -0.62 5.47
N SER A 287 -15.20 -1.81 5.79
CA SER A 287 -15.96 -3.06 5.71
C SER A 287 -16.89 -3.33 6.90
N ARG A 288 -16.69 -2.63 8.04
CA ARG A 288 -17.61 -2.62 9.19
C ARG A 288 -18.32 -1.28 9.26
N LEU A 289 -19.63 -1.26 9.11
CA LEU A 289 -20.45 -0.06 9.18
C LEU A 289 -21.24 -0.04 10.48
N PHE A 290 -20.94 0.94 11.36
CA PHE A 290 -21.68 1.21 12.58
C PHE A 290 -22.59 2.41 12.38
N VAL A 291 -23.91 2.22 12.52
CA VAL A 291 -24.91 3.26 12.28
C VAL A 291 -25.74 3.49 13.53
N HIS A 292 -25.87 4.77 13.92
CA HIS A 292 -26.75 5.12 15.03
C HIS A 292 -28.19 4.73 14.69
N GLU A 293 -28.89 4.06 15.63
CA GLU A 293 -30.21 3.45 15.40
C GLU A 293 -31.25 4.40 14.85
N LYS A 294 -31.22 5.70 15.23
CA LYS A 294 -32.17 6.71 14.77
C LYS A 294 -32.13 6.96 13.26
N VAL A 295 -30.95 6.80 12.64
CA VAL A 295 -30.76 7.06 11.20
C VAL A 295 -30.56 5.78 10.41
N TYR A 296 -30.50 4.63 11.06
CA TYR A 296 -30.24 3.33 10.43
C TYR A 296 -31.20 3.02 9.28
N PRO A 297 -32.55 3.10 9.45
CA PRO A 297 -33.46 2.76 8.36
C PRO A 297 -33.27 3.67 7.13
N GLN A 298 -33.10 4.96 7.36
CA GLN A 298 -32.95 5.94 6.28
C GLN A 298 -31.62 5.75 5.55
N LEU A 299 -30.53 5.59 6.27
CA LEU A 299 -29.19 5.36 5.69
C LEU A 299 -29.17 4.06 4.89
N MET A 300 -29.68 2.97 5.46
CA MET A 300 -29.65 1.65 4.81
C MET A 300 -30.50 1.62 3.55
N ALA A 301 -31.68 2.26 3.54
CA ALA A 301 -32.50 2.37 2.33
C ALA A 301 -31.72 3.09 1.21
N ARG A 302 -31.08 4.22 1.53
CA ARG A 302 -30.29 4.98 0.56
C ARG A 302 -29.04 4.24 0.10
N LEU A 303 -28.36 3.59 1.01
CA LEU A 303 -27.16 2.79 0.73
C LEU A 303 -27.47 1.61 -0.21
N LEU A 304 -28.58 0.90 0.03
CA LEU A 304 -29.04 -0.18 -0.84
C LEU A 304 -29.34 0.31 -2.25
N GLU A 305 -30.09 1.42 -2.37
CA GLU A 305 -30.39 2.04 -3.68
C GLU A 305 -29.10 2.38 -4.45
N LEU A 306 -28.15 3.05 -3.80
CA LEU A 306 -26.87 3.39 -4.41
C LEU A 306 -26.06 2.16 -4.80
N THR A 307 -26.03 1.13 -3.94
CA THR A 307 -25.28 -0.10 -4.17
C THR A 307 -25.84 -0.89 -5.36
N GLN A 308 -27.17 -1.00 -5.46
CA GLN A 308 -27.83 -1.65 -6.59
C GLN A 308 -27.66 -0.89 -7.91
N GLY A 309 -27.46 0.44 -7.84
CA GLY A 309 -27.14 1.29 -8.98
C GLY A 309 -25.68 1.22 -9.46
N LEU A 310 -24.78 0.52 -8.73
CA LEU A 310 -23.39 0.36 -9.15
C LEU A 310 -23.28 -0.57 -10.37
N ARG A 311 -22.60 -0.11 -11.40
CA ARG A 311 -22.34 -0.92 -12.61
C ARG A 311 -21.09 -1.77 -12.40
N VAL A 312 -21.29 -3.06 -12.26
CA VAL A 312 -20.22 -4.06 -12.35
C VAL A 312 -19.98 -4.35 -13.82
N GLY A 313 -18.73 -4.29 -14.28
CA GLY A 313 -18.49 -4.43 -15.71
C GLY A 313 -17.01 -4.45 -16.10
N HIS A 314 -16.80 -4.58 -17.41
CA HIS A 314 -15.47 -4.62 -17.97
C HIS A 314 -14.70 -3.30 -17.67
N PRO A 315 -13.44 -3.34 -17.22
CA PRO A 315 -12.67 -2.17 -16.79
C PRO A 315 -12.55 -1.04 -17.81
N PHE A 316 -12.58 -1.37 -19.10
CA PHE A 316 -12.49 -0.40 -20.20
C PHE A 316 -13.85 0.14 -20.67
N SER A 317 -14.95 -0.39 -20.14
CA SER A 317 -16.28 0.13 -20.48
C SER A 317 -16.56 1.42 -19.76
N ALA A 318 -17.10 2.39 -20.51
CA ALA A 318 -17.47 3.68 -19.94
C ALA A 318 -18.52 3.51 -18.82
N GLY A 319 -18.26 4.14 -17.69
CA GLY A 319 -19.16 4.13 -16.54
C GLY A 319 -19.16 2.86 -15.70
N THR A 320 -18.21 1.95 -15.90
CA THR A 320 -17.96 0.86 -14.93
C THR A 320 -17.53 1.46 -13.59
N HIS A 321 -18.26 1.12 -12.53
CA HIS A 321 -17.94 1.50 -11.15
C HIS A 321 -17.08 0.45 -10.45
N VAL A 322 -17.38 -0.84 -10.68
CA VAL A 322 -16.72 -1.97 -10.03
C VAL A 322 -16.21 -2.94 -11.09
N GLY A 323 -14.90 -3.12 -11.14
CA GLY A 323 -14.23 -4.10 -11.99
C GLY A 323 -14.18 -5.50 -11.33
N PRO A 324 -13.48 -6.46 -11.97
CA PRO A 324 -13.30 -7.79 -11.43
C PRO A 324 -12.39 -7.81 -10.19
N LEU A 325 -12.50 -8.86 -9.41
CA LEU A 325 -11.49 -9.26 -8.43
C LEU A 325 -10.24 -9.75 -9.14
N ILE A 326 -9.12 -9.79 -8.45
CA ILE A 326 -7.81 -10.10 -9.07
C ILE A 326 -7.77 -11.46 -9.79
N ASN A 327 -8.47 -12.46 -9.29
CA ASN A 327 -8.56 -13.79 -9.90
C ASN A 327 -9.70 -14.61 -9.28
N ASP A 328 -10.02 -15.76 -9.89
CA ASP A 328 -11.08 -16.66 -9.46
C ASP A 328 -10.86 -17.24 -8.07
N LYS A 329 -9.61 -17.52 -7.70
CA LYS A 329 -9.30 -18.02 -6.36
C LYS A 329 -9.71 -17.02 -5.29
N HIS A 330 -9.44 -15.74 -5.53
CA HIS A 330 -9.84 -14.68 -4.61
C HIS A 330 -11.36 -14.45 -4.62
N ARG A 331 -11.99 -14.51 -5.80
CA ARG A 331 -13.46 -14.47 -5.93
C ARG A 331 -14.13 -15.58 -5.11
N GLN A 332 -13.60 -16.80 -5.19
CA GLN A 332 -14.10 -17.93 -4.41
C GLN A 332 -13.95 -17.69 -2.89
N SER A 333 -12.82 -17.15 -2.45
CA SER A 333 -12.63 -16.79 -1.05
C SER A 333 -13.65 -15.75 -0.56
N VAL A 334 -13.97 -14.73 -1.37
CA VAL A 334 -15.01 -13.74 -1.04
C VAL A 334 -16.38 -14.40 -0.92
N LEU A 335 -16.73 -15.30 -1.86
CA LEU A 335 -17.98 -16.06 -1.80
C LEU A 335 -18.08 -16.91 -0.53
N GLU A 336 -17.00 -17.59 -0.13
CA GLU A 336 -16.93 -18.38 1.10
C GLU A 336 -17.19 -17.55 2.36
N TYR A 337 -16.71 -16.30 2.40
CA TYR A 337 -17.02 -15.36 3.49
C TYR A 337 -18.49 -14.93 3.50
N VAL A 338 -19.13 -14.75 2.35
CA VAL A 338 -20.57 -14.47 2.30
C VAL A 338 -21.39 -15.66 2.80
N GLU A 339 -21.02 -16.87 2.39
CA GLU A 339 -21.65 -18.09 2.90
C GLU A 339 -21.39 -18.31 4.40
N LEU A 340 -20.20 -17.93 4.89
CA LEU A 340 -19.91 -17.91 6.33
C LEU A 340 -20.83 -16.94 7.08
N ALA A 341 -21.01 -15.73 6.55
CA ALA A 341 -21.91 -14.74 7.15
C ALA A 341 -23.34 -15.26 7.30
N LYS A 342 -23.87 -15.95 6.28
CA LYS A 342 -25.19 -16.59 6.33
C LYS A 342 -25.25 -17.67 7.41
N ARG A 343 -24.23 -18.51 7.54
CA ARG A 343 -24.14 -19.54 8.60
C ARG A 343 -24.04 -18.93 10.01
N GLU A 344 -23.43 -17.74 10.15
CA GLU A 344 -23.35 -17.00 11.41
C GLU A 344 -24.64 -16.22 11.73
N GLY A 345 -25.68 -16.31 10.90
CA GLY A 345 -26.99 -15.69 11.12
C GLY A 345 -27.16 -14.33 10.42
N GLY A 346 -26.22 -13.94 9.57
CA GLY A 346 -26.32 -12.71 8.78
C GLY A 346 -27.30 -12.81 7.63
N SER A 347 -27.97 -11.70 7.34
CA SER A 347 -28.89 -11.53 6.21
C SER A 347 -28.21 -10.72 5.09
N VAL A 348 -28.14 -11.28 3.90
CA VAL A 348 -27.64 -10.58 2.70
C VAL A 348 -28.76 -9.70 2.14
N LEU A 349 -28.58 -8.39 2.17
CA LEU A 349 -29.58 -7.42 1.70
C LEU A 349 -29.48 -7.16 0.19
N CYS A 350 -28.27 -7.28 -0.39
CA CYS A 350 -28.04 -7.22 -1.83
C CYS A 350 -26.69 -7.90 -2.18
N GLY A 351 -26.53 -8.31 -3.43
CA GLY A 351 -25.33 -8.97 -3.93
C GLY A 351 -25.13 -10.37 -3.33
N GLY A 352 -23.92 -10.70 -2.95
CA GLY A 352 -23.55 -11.99 -2.36
C GLY A 352 -23.36 -13.10 -3.39
N GLU A 353 -23.25 -12.76 -4.67
CA GLU A 353 -23.20 -13.73 -5.78
C GLU A 353 -22.35 -13.20 -6.95
N ILE A 354 -22.07 -14.10 -7.88
CA ILE A 354 -21.42 -13.81 -9.16
C ILE A 354 -22.49 -13.19 -10.09
N PRO A 355 -22.15 -12.13 -10.87
CA PRO A 355 -23.07 -11.56 -11.83
C PRO A 355 -23.60 -12.61 -12.83
N ALA A 356 -24.90 -12.61 -13.10
CA ALA A 356 -25.52 -13.53 -14.06
C ALA A 356 -25.31 -13.10 -15.53
N ASP A 357 -24.75 -11.92 -15.80
CA ASP A 357 -24.51 -11.42 -17.16
C ASP A 357 -23.46 -12.30 -17.87
N PRO A 358 -23.85 -12.98 -18.99
CA PRO A 358 -22.91 -13.82 -19.76
C PRO A 358 -21.68 -13.08 -20.26
N ALA A 359 -21.76 -11.75 -20.48
CA ALA A 359 -20.63 -10.96 -20.92
C ALA A 359 -19.53 -10.86 -19.84
N LEU A 360 -19.83 -11.15 -18.58
CA LEU A 360 -18.91 -11.11 -17.46
C LEU A 360 -18.44 -12.52 -17.01
N ALA A 361 -18.97 -13.57 -17.63
CA ALA A 361 -18.76 -14.97 -17.18
C ALA A 361 -17.29 -15.42 -17.21
N ALA A 362 -16.48 -14.87 -18.13
CA ALA A 362 -15.06 -15.22 -18.27
C ALA A 362 -14.16 -14.52 -17.24
N GLY A 363 -14.66 -13.49 -16.53
CA GLY A 363 -13.88 -12.70 -15.58
C GLY A 363 -14.22 -13.01 -14.12
N SER A 364 -13.38 -12.52 -13.23
CA SER A 364 -13.50 -12.77 -11.78
C SER A 364 -14.42 -11.76 -11.08
N TYR A 365 -15.60 -11.52 -11.61
CA TYR A 365 -16.54 -10.53 -11.07
C TYR A 365 -17.32 -11.02 -9.84
N PHE A 366 -17.67 -10.09 -8.96
CA PHE A 366 -18.49 -10.31 -7.78
C PHE A 366 -19.37 -9.08 -7.51
N LEU A 367 -20.64 -9.29 -7.15
CA LEU A 367 -21.56 -8.19 -6.90
C LEU A 367 -21.28 -7.49 -5.56
N PRO A 368 -21.34 -6.15 -5.51
CA PRO A 368 -21.32 -5.38 -4.27
C PRO A 368 -22.35 -5.89 -3.28
N THR A 369 -21.90 -6.20 -2.05
CA THR A 369 -22.67 -6.98 -1.08
C THR A 369 -22.82 -6.24 0.23
N ILE A 370 -24.06 -6.18 0.75
CA ILE A 370 -24.37 -5.64 2.06
C ILE A 370 -25.01 -6.72 2.91
N ILE A 371 -24.50 -6.91 4.13
CA ILE A 371 -24.95 -7.89 5.11
C ILE A 371 -25.36 -7.17 6.37
N GLU A 372 -26.46 -7.60 7.02
CA GLU A 372 -26.87 -7.14 8.36
C GLU A 372 -27.18 -8.31 9.28
N GLY A 373 -27.51 -8.03 10.54
CA GLY A 373 -27.94 -9.03 11.52
C GLY A 373 -26.83 -9.72 12.30
N LEU A 374 -25.56 -9.38 12.01
CA LEU A 374 -24.40 -9.88 12.73
C LEU A 374 -23.96 -8.92 13.84
N ASN A 375 -23.26 -9.45 14.85
CA ASN A 375 -22.53 -8.64 15.82
C ASN A 375 -21.03 -8.58 15.46
N ASN A 376 -20.29 -7.72 16.16
CA ASN A 376 -18.87 -7.51 15.88
C ASN A 376 -17.98 -8.75 16.11
N GLN A 377 -18.45 -9.77 16.87
CA GLN A 377 -17.70 -10.98 17.15
C GLN A 377 -17.79 -12.03 16.02
N ALA A 378 -18.70 -11.85 15.06
CA ALA A 378 -18.77 -12.72 13.89
C ALA A 378 -17.44 -12.70 13.13
N ARG A 379 -16.98 -13.85 12.64
CA ARG A 379 -15.70 -13.95 11.93
C ARG A 379 -15.64 -13.02 10.72
N VAL A 380 -16.75 -12.85 10.02
CA VAL A 380 -16.82 -11.91 8.89
C VAL A 380 -16.68 -10.45 9.30
N CYS A 381 -16.83 -10.11 10.58
CA CYS A 381 -16.58 -8.79 11.15
C CYS A 381 -15.15 -8.64 11.69
N GLN A 382 -14.45 -9.75 11.93
CA GLN A 382 -13.09 -9.77 12.50
C GLN A 382 -12.01 -10.06 11.45
N GLU A 383 -12.30 -10.88 10.46
CA GLU A 383 -11.32 -11.28 9.43
C GLU A 383 -11.41 -10.38 8.18
N GLU A 384 -10.27 -10.10 7.57
CA GLU A 384 -10.20 -9.30 6.34
C GLU A 384 -10.69 -10.10 5.13
N ILE A 385 -11.78 -9.68 4.49
CA ILE A 385 -12.36 -10.34 3.30
C ILE A 385 -11.64 -9.90 2.02
N PHE A 386 -11.23 -8.63 1.95
CA PHE A 386 -10.57 -8.00 0.81
C PHE A 386 -11.42 -8.04 -0.48
N GLY A 387 -12.73 -7.89 -0.33
CA GLY A 387 -13.72 -7.93 -1.40
C GLY A 387 -14.86 -6.94 -1.16
N PRO A 388 -15.82 -6.80 -2.09
CA PRO A 388 -16.86 -5.80 -2.03
C PRO A 388 -18.00 -6.22 -1.07
N VAL A 389 -17.66 -6.44 0.20
CA VAL A 389 -18.59 -6.93 1.24
C VAL A 389 -18.57 -5.97 2.43
N LEU A 390 -19.74 -5.42 2.74
CA LEU A 390 -20.01 -4.52 3.86
C LEU A 390 -20.89 -5.24 4.90
N VAL A 391 -20.53 -5.16 6.17
CA VAL A 391 -21.40 -5.59 7.27
C VAL A 391 -21.90 -4.40 8.04
N ALA A 392 -23.22 -4.22 8.15
CA ALA A 392 -23.89 -3.13 8.83
C ALA A 392 -24.39 -3.55 10.22
N MET A 393 -24.05 -2.75 11.23
CA MET A 393 -24.39 -2.94 12.63
C MET A 393 -25.03 -1.66 13.20
N ARG A 394 -25.94 -1.82 14.14
CA ARG A 394 -26.62 -0.70 14.83
C ARG A 394 -25.92 -0.42 16.15
N PHE A 395 -25.86 0.85 16.54
CA PHE A 395 -25.46 1.24 17.88
C PHE A 395 -26.40 2.30 18.47
N ARG A 396 -26.41 2.43 19.79
CA ARG A 396 -27.12 3.47 20.57
C ARG A 396 -26.18 4.29 21.41
N ASP A 397 -25.26 3.61 22.06
CA ASP A 397 -24.34 4.18 23.05
C ASP A 397 -22.96 4.37 22.40
N GLU A 398 -22.43 5.59 22.58
CA GLU A 398 -21.15 5.98 21.98
C GLU A 398 -19.96 5.26 22.65
N ALA A 399 -20.04 5.01 23.97
CA ALA A 399 -18.98 4.30 24.66
C ALA A 399 -18.93 2.82 24.25
N ALA A 400 -20.08 2.18 24.00
CA ALA A 400 -20.15 0.84 23.44
C ALA A 400 -19.64 0.82 22.00
N LEU A 401 -20.03 1.80 21.18
CA LEU A 401 -19.54 1.96 19.82
C LEU A 401 -18.01 1.98 19.74
N ILE A 402 -17.35 2.82 20.57
CA ILE A 402 -15.89 2.92 20.55
C ILE A 402 -15.23 1.59 20.96
N ARG A 403 -15.77 0.90 21.96
CA ARG A 403 -15.26 -0.43 22.34
C ARG A 403 -15.37 -1.41 21.17
N GLU A 404 -16.51 -1.48 20.48
CA GLU A 404 -16.73 -2.40 19.35
C GLU A 404 -15.91 -1.99 18.11
N ALA A 405 -15.80 -0.69 17.81
CA ALA A 405 -15.00 -0.19 16.73
C ALA A 405 -13.51 -0.58 16.87
N ASN A 406 -13.00 -0.50 18.11
CA ASN A 406 -11.63 -0.87 18.47
C ASN A 406 -11.44 -2.37 18.69
N ASP A 407 -12.51 -3.15 18.87
CA ASP A 407 -12.45 -4.58 19.12
C ASP A 407 -12.20 -5.35 17.80
N SER A 408 -10.96 -5.32 17.39
CA SER A 408 -10.36 -6.00 16.26
C SER A 408 -8.85 -6.02 16.45
N VAL A 409 -8.18 -7.03 15.91
CA VAL A 409 -6.70 -7.08 15.85
C VAL A 409 -6.13 -6.02 14.91
N PHE A 410 -6.96 -5.43 14.06
CA PHE A 410 -6.59 -4.41 13.08
C PHE A 410 -6.79 -2.98 13.60
N GLY A 411 -6.03 -2.06 13.03
CA GLY A 411 -6.13 -0.63 13.32
C GLY A 411 -5.55 0.23 12.17
N LEU A 412 -5.96 -0.03 10.91
CA LEU A 412 -5.40 0.70 9.78
C LEU A 412 -6.10 2.03 9.56
N ALA A 413 -7.43 2.01 9.40
CA ALA A 413 -8.20 3.22 9.13
C ALA A 413 -9.58 3.19 9.80
N ALA A 414 -10.23 4.36 9.87
CA ALA A 414 -11.60 4.54 10.31
C ALA A 414 -12.25 5.72 9.57
N GLY A 415 -13.58 5.74 9.51
CA GLY A 415 -14.38 6.86 9.00
C GLY A 415 -15.44 7.31 9.98
N ILE A 416 -15.71 8.62 10.07
CA ILE A 416 -16.75 9.21 10.95
C ILE A 416 -17.60 10.17 10.11
N TRP A 417 -18.93 10.04 10.22
CA TRP A 417 -19.90 10.91 9.57
C TRP A 417 -20.77 11.60 10.62
N THR A 418 -20.67 12.92 10.75
CA THR A 418 -21.41 13.76 11.70
C THR A 418 -21.31 15.23 11.28
N ARG A 419 -22.26 16.06 11.69
CA ARG A 419 -22.19 17.52 11.54
C ARG A 419 -21.48 18.20 12.73
N ASP A 420 -21.31 17.51 13.83
CA ASP A 420 -20.59 18.02 15.01
C ASP A 420 -19.06 17.72 14.89
N THR A 421 -18.33 18.73 14.44
CA THR A 421 -16.86 18.65 14.29
C THR A 421 -16.16 18.38 15.63
N GLY A 422 -16.64 18.95 16.73
CA GLY A 422 -16.06 18.74 18.06
C GLY A 422 -16.21 17.28 18.50
N ARG A 423 -17.40 16.69 18.25
CA ARG A 423 -17.65 15.27 18.54
C ARG A 423 -16.79 14.37 17.64
N ALA A 424 -16.68 14.71 16.36
CA ALA A 424 -15.83 13.95 15.42
C ALA A 424 -14.37 13.89 15.86
N LEU A 425 -13.81 15.02 16.34
CA LEU A 425 -12.44 15.08 16.85
C LEU A 425 -12.28 14.23 18.12
N ARG A 426 -13.19 14.36 19.10
CA ARG A 426 -13.15 13.53 20.33
C ARG A 426 -13.24 12.03 20.02
N LEU A 427 -14.06 11.62 19.06
CA LEU A 427 -14.16 10.23 18.65
C LEU A 427 -12.89 9.77 17.93
N SER A 428 -12.32 10.62 17.08
CA SER A 428 -11.10 10.27 16.34
C SER A 428 -9.90 10.02 17.27
N GLU A 429 -9.83 10.69 18.41
CA GLU A 429 -8.79 10.47 19.44
C GLU A 429 -8.94 9.13 20.17
N GLN A 430 -10.15 8.57 20.21
CA GLN A 430 -10.44 7.30 20.88
C GLN A 430 -10.35 6.08 19.95
N LEU A 431 -10.32 6.30 18.62
CA LEU A 431 -10.21 5.22 17.66
C LEU A 431 -8.75 4.78 17.48
N GLU A 432 -8.50 3.49 17.66
CA GLU A 432 -7.19 2.87 17.51
C GLU A 432 -6.89 2.58 16.02
N ALA A 433 -6.79 3.65 15.23
CA ALA A 433 -6.53 3.58 13.78
C ALA A 433 -5.44 4.57 13.36
N GLY A 434 -4.60 4.16 12.42
CA GLY A 434 -3.52 5.01 11.92
C GLY A 434 -4.00 6.16 11.03
N THR A 435 -5.20 6.06 10.46
CA THR A 435 -5.85 7.11 9.65
C THR A 435 -7.33 7.21 10.01
N VAL A 436 -7.81 8.41 10.30
CA VAL A 436 -9.25 8.67 10.53
C VAL A 436 -9.73 9.73 9.55
N TRP A 437 -10.76 9.41 8.79
CA TRP A 437 -11.44 10.35 7.91
C TRP A 437 -12.74 10.86 8.55
N ILE A 438 -12.99 12.16 8.46
CA ILE A 438 -14.21 12.80 8.96
C ILE A 438 -14.94 13.41 7.77
N ASN A 439 -16.19 12.99 7.55
CA ASN A 439 -17.05 13.41 6.45
C ASN A 439 -16.44 13.23 5.04
N THR A 440 -15.52 12.30 4.92
CA THR A 440 -14.89 11.87 3.67
C THR A 440 -14.34 10.45 3.84
N TYR A 441 -13.86 9.81 2.75
CA TYR A 441 -13.19 8.51 2.81
C TYR A 441 -12.19 8.34 1.67
N LYS A 442 -11.08 7.62 1.90
CA LYS A 442 -10.01 7.34 0.91
C LYS A 442 -9.37 8.59 0.27
N VAL A 443 -9.50 9.75 0.89
CA VAL A 443 -8.78 10.96 0.46
C VAL A 443 -7.41 10.97 1.11
N PHE A 444 -6.34 11.03 0.29
CA PHE A 444 -4.97 11.00 0.75
C PHE A 444 -4.21 12.26 0.39
N SER A 445 -3.29 12.64 1.28
CA SER A 445 -2.18 13.51 0.96
C SER A 445 -0.87 12.71 1.02
N ILE A 446 0.02 12.93 0.06
CA ILE A 446 1.34 12.26 0.03
C ILE A 446 2.20 12.76 1.21
N SER A 447 1.96 13.96 1.69
CA SER A 447 2.68 14.57 2.82
C SER A 447 2.22 14.06 4.19
N THR A 448 1.06 13.37 4.27
CA THR A 448 0.53 12.84 5.52
C THR A 448 1.08 11.43 5.77
N PRO A 449 1.66 11.14 6.95
CA PRO A 449 2.12 9.80 7.28
C PRO A 449 0.98 8.79 7.18
N PHE A 450 1.30 7.60 6.65
CA PHE A 450 0.36 6.49 6.52
C PHE A 450 0.93 5.24 7.18
N GLY A 451 0.09 4.48 7.86
CA GLY A 451 0.46 3.20 8.47
C GLY A 451 -0.53 2.76 9.55
N GLY A 452 -0.53 1.47 9.85
CA GLY A 452 -1.46 0.86 10.79
C GLY A 452 -1.04 0.95 12.25
N PHE A 453 -2.04 0.81 13.13
CA PHE A 453 -1.90 0.45 14.53
C PHE A 453 -2.09 -1.07 14.66
N LYS A 454 -1.81 -1.64 15.81
CA LYS A 454 -1.99 -3.07 16.12
C LYS A 454 -1.38 -3.96 15.01
N GLU A 455 -2.11 -4.98 14.56
CA GLU A 455 -1.63 -5.90 13.53
C GLU A 455 -1.80 -5.39 12.08
N SER A 456 -2.24 -4.14 11.91
CA SER A 456 -2.29 -3.52 10.58
C SER A 456 -0.95 -2.97 10.10
N GLY A 457 0.09 -2.95 10.94
CA GLY A 457 1.41 -2.63 10.44
C GLY A 457 2.43 -2.14 11.46
N LEU A 458 3.65 -1.97 10.97
CA LEU A 458 4.78 -1.41 11.70
C LEU A 458 5.43 -0.29 10.88
N GLY A 459 5.78 0.82 11.52
CA GLY A 459 6.38 1.97 10.84
C GLY A 459 5.36 2.87 10.16
N ARG A 460 5.86 3.79 9.34
CA ARG A 460 5.04 4.72 8.56
C ARG A 460 5.62 4.88 7.16
N GLU A 461 4.73 4.98 6.20
CA GLU A 461 5.01 5.40 4.82
C GLU A 461 4.45 6.79 4.58
N LYS A 462 4.75 7.40 3.43
CA LYS A 462 4.40 8.79 3.08
C LYS A 462 4.96 9.85 4.05
N GLY A 463 4.81 11.10 3.67
CA GLY A 463 5.34 12.21 4.45
C GLY A 463 6.85 12.15 4.66
N ILE A 464 7.37 13.08 5.43
CA ILE A 464 8.80 13.13 5.80
C ILE A 464 9.19 11.92 6.69
N GLN A 465 8.24 11.38 7.45
CA GLN A 465 8.46 10.17 8.24
C GLN A 465 8.71 8.95 7.35
N GLY A 466 8.00 8.88 6.21
CA GLY A 466 8.23 7.85 5.20
C GLY A 466 9.63 7.93 4.58
N LEU A 467 10.19 9.14 4.38
CA LEU A 467 11.57 9.31 3.94
C LEU A 467 12.57 8.87 5.02
N LYS A 468 12.40 9.33 6.26
CA LYS A 468 13.26 8.97 7.40
C LYS A 468 13.27 7.47 7.68
N ALA A 469 12.19 6.76 7.39
CA ALA A 469 12.10 5.31 7.55
C ALA A 469 13.10 4.52 6.66
N TRP A 470 13.67 5.15 5.62
CA TRP A 470 14.70 4.55 4.75
C TRP A 470 16.13 4.96 5.12
N MET A 471 16.31 5.55 6.30
CA MET A 471 17.56 6.11 6.75
C MET A 471 17.87 5.68 8.19
N GLN A 472 19.10 5.91 8.60
CA GLN A 472 19.57 5.77 9.97
C GLN A 472 20.25 7.06 10.41
N GLN A 473 20.12 7.41 11.68
CA GLN A 473 20.70 8.60 12.25
C GLN A 473 22.08 8.30 12.83
N LYS A 474 23.06 9.18 12.55
CA LYS A 474 24.43 9.11 13.07
C LYS A 474 24.71 10.34 13.89
N SER A 475 25.26 10.17 15.09
CA SER A 475 25.79 11.25 15.92
C SER A 475 27.27 11.48 15.64
N ILE A 476 27.67 12.75 15.55
CA ILE A 476 29.05 13.18 15.32
C ILE A 476 29.42 14.13 16.45
N TYR A 477 30.56 13.87 17.09
CA TYR A 477 31.13 14.70 18.13
C TYR A 477 32.45 15.27 17.64
N LEU A 478 32.58 16.59 17.62
CA LEU A 478 33.77 17.28 17.19
C LEU A 478 34.31 18.12 18.35
N ALA A 479 35.50 17.80 18.82
CA ALA A 479 36.23 18.66 19.76
C ALA A 479 36.66 19.95 19.05
N THR A 480 36.30 21.12 19.61
CA THR A 480 36.57 22.46 19.07
C THR A 480 37.68 23.18 19.84
N GLY A 481 38.15 22.62 20.94
CA GLY A 481 39.19 23.12 21.80
C GLY A 481 40.34 22.14 21.99
N ASN A 482 41.28 22.52 22.83
CA ASN A 482 42.49 21.73 23.14
C ASN A 482 42.31 20.87 24.40
N SER A 483 41.11 20.47 24.72
CA SER A 483 40.86 19.60 25.87
C SER A 483 41.61 18.27 25.73
N VAL A 484 42.41 17.95 26.71
CA VAL A 484 43.15 16.68 26.79
C VAL A 484 42.35 15.72 27.66
N ASN A 485 42.17 14.48 27.19
CA ASN A 485 41.60 13.45 28.01
C ASN A 485 42.66 12.88 28.94
N HIS A 486 42.55 13.18 30.27
CA HIS A 486 43.48 12.75 31.31
C HIS A 486 43.20 11.37 31.88
N TRP A 487 42.38 10.54 31.22
CA TRP A 487 42.01 9.22 31.72
C TRP A 487 43.22 8.27 31.87
N CYS A 488 44.30 8.48 31.08
CA CYS A 488 45.49 7.64 31.08
C CYS A 488 46.71 8.29 31.79
N ASP A 489 46.54 9.41 32.47
CA ASP A 489 47.60 10.06 33.25
C ASP A 489 47.83 9.45 34.62
#